data_6ddebeb9d21f785d6ca8aa138a5c82dd
#
_entry.id   6ddebeb9d21f785d6ca8aa138a5c82dd
#
_cell.length_a   1.000
_cell.length_b   1.000
_cell.length_c   1.000
_cell.angle_alpha   90.00
_cell.angle_beta   90.00
_cell.angle_gamma   90.00
#
_symmetry.space_group_name_H-M   'P 1'
#
loop_
_entity.id
_entity.type
_entity.pdbx_description
1 polymer ?
#
loop_
_entity_poly.entity_id
_entity_poly.type
_entity_poly.pdbx_seq_one_letter_code
_entity_poly.pdbx_strand_id
1 'polypeptide(L)'
;MRAVIAPLAYGGSITLWAHMVQASHVITEKYDHYQKQTQRNRLYIHGANGKLMLSVPVKHLGREGHQNYNEVQIDNQFSWQAQHWKSLEAAYRSSPYFEFYEDELAFLYQACFTHLYEFNHTFFKVLEKLVGLSFEHSFTKSYEKE
;
A
#
# COMPACT_ATOMS: atom_id res chain seq x y z
N MET A 1 -0.57 -18.54 19.61
CA MET A 1 -0.72 -17.19 19.08
C MET A 1 0.29 -16.95 17.98
N ARG A 2 -0.12 -16.40 16.89
CA ARG A 2 0.73 -16.22 15.75
C ARG A 2 0.78 -14.72 15.39
N ALA A 3 1.97 -14.14 15.31
CA ALA A 3 2.18 -12.77 14.89
C ALA A 3 2.81 -12.75 13.49
N VAL A 4 2.44 -11.75 12.72
CA VAL A 4 3.05 -11.50 11.39
C VAL A 4 3.74 -10.14 11.44
N ILE A 5 5.01 -10.12 11.05
CA ILE A 5 5.79 -8.89 10.90
C ILE A 5 6.00 -8.68 9.40
N ALA A 6 5.59 -7.52 8.88
CA ALA A 6 5.74 -7.22 7.47
C ALA A 6 5.83 -5.71 7.24
N PRO A 7 6.56 -5.27 6.19
CA PRO A 7 6.45 -3.88 5.76
C PRO A 7 5.07 -3.63 5.17
N LEU A 8 4.61 -2.39 5.26
CA LEU A 8 3.38 -2.01 4.58
C LEU A 8 3.59 -2.03 3.07
N ALA A 9 2.64 -2.62 2.37
CA ALA A 9 2.64 -2.66 0.92
C ALA A 9 1.57 -1.74 0.35
N TYR A 10 1.73 -1.36 -0.90
CA TYR A 10 0.68 -0.67 -1.63
C TYR A 10 -0.41 -1.70 -1.96
N GLY A 11 -1.46 -1.72 -1.14
CA GLY A 11 -2.55 -2.68 -1.24
C GLY A 11 -2.24 -4.08 -0.73
N GLY A 12 -1.02 -4.57 -0.96
CA GLY A 12 -0.61 -5.90 -0.57
C GLY A 12 -1.13 -7.01 -1.49
N SER A 13 -0.51 -8.16 -1.43
CA SER A 13 -0.93 -9.33 -2.18
C SER A 13 -1.99 -10.14 -1.41
N ILE A 14 -2.74 -10.96 -2.13
CA ILE A 14 -3.69 -11.88 -1.50
C ILE A 14 -2.98 -12.81 -0.52
N THR A 15 -1.76 -13.26 -0.86
CA THR A 15 -0.96 -14.11 0.02
C THR A 15 -0.66 -13.40 1.35
N LEU A 16 -0.26 -12.13 1.29
CA LEU A 16 0.00 -11.35 2.50
C LEU A 16 -1.26 -11.22 3.36
N TRP A 17 -2.39 -10.89 2.75
CA TRP A 17 -3.67 -10.77 3.46
C TRP A 17 -4.11 -12.09 4.08
N ALA A 18 -3.88 -13.21 3.37
CA ALA A 18 -4.21 -14.53 3.90
C ALA A 18 -3.41 -14.84 5.16
N HIS A 19 -2.12 -14.49 5.19
CA HIS A 19 -1.30 -14.66 6.39
C HIS A 19 -1.78 -13.75 7.53
N MET A 20 -2.15 -12.51 7.22
CA MET A 20 -2.65 -11.58 8.24
C MET A 20 -3.96 -12.05 8.86
N VAL A 21 -4.86 -12.60 8.05
CA VAL A 21 -6.15 -13.12 8.54
C VAL A 21 -5.96 -14.27 9.53
N GLN A 22 -4.94 -15.09 9.31
CA GLN A 22 -4.65 -16.22 10.19
C GLN A 22 -3.85 -15.84 11.43
N ALA A 23 -3.31 -14.62 11.45
CA ALA A 23 -2.49 -14.16 12.57
C ALA A 23 -3.36 -13.57 13.68
N SER A 24 -2.90 -13.71 14.92
CA SER A 24 -3.56 -13.06 16.06
C SER A 24 -3.13 -11.60 16.21
N HIS A 25 -1.99 -11.24 15.62
CA HIS A 25 -1.43 -9.90 15.74
C HIS A 25 -0.63 -9.56 14.50
N VAL A 26 -0.83 -8.35 13.98
CA VAL A 26 -0.10 -7.82 12.82
C VAL A 26 0.85 -6.73 13.31
N ILE A 27 2.14 -6.92 13.04
CA ILE A 27 3.16 -5.94 13.39
C ILE A 27 3.69 -5.34 12.10
N THR A 28 3.57 -4.03 11.97
CA THR A 28 4.05 -3.31 10.78
C THR A 28 5.49 -2.88 11.00
N GLU A 29 6.38 -3.33 10.12
CA GLU A 29 7.78 -2.90 10.12
C GLU A 29 7.88 -1.50 9.51
N LYS A 30 8.25 -0.53 10.35
CA LYS A 30 8.28 0.88 9.99
C LYS A 30 9.68 1.36 9.63
N TYR A 31 10.69 0.69 10.13
CA TYR A 31 12.07 1.15 10.08
C TYR A 31 12.97 0.29 9.19
N ASP A 32 12.41 -0.61 8.37
CA ASP A 32 13.24 -1.39 7.47
C ASP A 32 13.84 -0.50 6.37
N HIS A 33 14.83 -1.04 5.69
CA HIS A 33 15.43 -0.35 4.56
C HIS A 33 14.50 -0.40 3.37
N TYR A 34 14.26 0.77 2.75
CA TYR A 34 13.40 0.82 1.57
C TYR A 34 14.07 0.10 0.41
N GLN A 35 13.32 -0.78 -0.22
CA GLN A 35 13.75 -1.49 -1.42
C GLN A 35 12.90 -1.05 -2.59
N LYS A 36 13.56 -0.57 -3.64
CA LYS A 36 12.88 -0.15 -4.87
C LYS A 36 12.27 -1.33 -5.59
N GLN A 37 11.24 -1.06 -6.37
CA GLN A 37 10.63 -2.04 -7.26
C GLN A 37 10.06 -3.25 -6.52
N THR A 38 9.51 -3.02 -5.33
CA THR A 38 8.84 -4.04 -4.54
C THR A 38 7.38 -3.64 -4.33
N GLN A 39 6.64 -4.48 -3.63
CA GLN A 39 5.24 -4.18 -3.30
C GLN A 39 5.09 -2.98 -2.35
N ARG A 40 6.17 -2.42 -1.84
CA ARG A 40 6.10 -1.20 -1.03
C ARG A 40 5.54 -0.03 -1.83
N ASN A 41 5.91 0.07 -3.12
CA ASN A 41 5.44 1.16 -3.99
C ASN A 41 4.77 0.67 -5.27
N ARG A 42 4.49 -0.63 -5.39
CA ARG A 42 3.88 -1.21 -6.59
C ARG A 42 2.64 -2.01 -6.25
N LEU A 43 1.58 -1.76 -6.99
CA LEU A 43 0.35 -2.53 -6.95
C LEU A 43 0.11 -3.14 -8.32
N TYR A 44 -0.27 -4.40 -8.35
CA TYR A 44 -0.65 -5.07 -9.59
C TYR A 44 -2.15 -5.28 -9.61
N ILE A 45 -2.79 -4.82 -10.68
CA ILE A 45 -4.22 -5.02 -10.91
C ILE A 45 -4.42 -5.80 -12.20
N HIS A 46 -5.61 -6.35 -12.37
CA HIS A 46 -5.96 -7.06 -13.59
C HIS A 46 -6.84 -6.17 -14.45
N GLY A 47 -6.27 -5.61 -15.50
CA GLY A 47 -6.99 -4.73 -16.42
C GLY A 47 -7.50 -5.48 -17.65
N ALA A 48 -8.12 -4.75 -18.56
CA ALA A 48 -8.70 -5.31 -19.77
C ALA A 48 -7.67 -6.03 -20.64
N ASN A 49 -6.43 -5.55 -20.63
CA ASN A 49 -5.34 -6.11 -21.44
C ASN A 49 -4.40 -7.01 -20.63
N GLY A 50 -4.81 -7.45 -19.43
CA GLY A 50 -4.04 -8.31 -18.57
C GLY A 50 -3.51 -7.60 -17.33
N LYS A 51 -2.42 -8.13 -16.78
CA LYS A 51 -1.81 -7.60 -15.56
C LYS A 51 -1.23 -6.22 -15.79
N LEU A 52 -1.61 -5.26 -14.95
CA LEU A 52 -1.14 -3.89 -15.00
C LEU A 52 -0.44 -3.51 -13.70
N MET A 53 0.74 -2.93 -13.81
CA MET A 53 1.50 -2.46 -12.64
C MET A 53 1.24 -0.97 -12.43
N LEU A 54 0.87 -0.62 -11.20
CA LEU A 54 0.74 0.76 -10.75
C LEU A 54 1.88 1.05 -9.79
N SER A 55 2.72 2.03 -10.11
CA SER A 55 3.89 2.37 -9.32
C SER A 55 3.76 3.78 -8.76
N VAL A 56 3.91 3.92 -7.44
CA VAL A 56 3.97 5.22 -6.79
C VAL A 56 5.38 5.78 -6.96
N PRO A 57 5.53 6.97 -7.58
CA PRO A 57 6.85 7.57 -7.73
C PRO A 57 7.39 8.06 -6.39
N VAL A 58 8.67 7.83 -6.15
CA VAL A 58 9.32 8.25 -4.92
C VAL A 58 10.50 9.17 -5.25
N LYS A 59 10.78 10.10 -4.33
CA LYS A 59 11.90 11.02 -4.50
C LYS A 59 13.22 10.31 -4.29
N HIS A 60 14.19 10.62 -5.17
CA HIS A 60 15.57 10.18 -4.99
C HIS A 60 16.32 11.24 -4.20
N LEU A 61 16.93 10.84 -3.09
CA LEU A 61 17.68 11.77 -2.25
C LEU A 61 19.11 11.96 -2.71
N GLY A 62 19.54 11.29 -3.78
CA GLY A 62 20.89 11.45 -4.32
C GLY A 62 21.99 11.00 -3.38
N ARG A 63 21.68 10.23 -2.36
CA ARG A 63 22.64 9.73 -1.38
C ARG A 63 22.92 8.26 -1.59
N GLU A 64 24.18 7.89 -1.49
CA GLU A 64 24.52 6.49 -1.33
C GLU A 64 24.14 6.09 0.09
N GLY A 65 23.48 4.95 0.23
CA GLY A 65 23.09 4.44 1.52
C GLY A 65 21.61 4.06 1.57
N HIS A 66 21.24 3.46 2.69
CA HIS A 66 19.91 2.95 2.87
C HIS A 66 19.01 4.03 3.46
N GLN A 67 17.81 4.16 2.90
CA GLN A 67 16.76 5.02 3.41
C GLN A 67 15.75 4.15 4.15
N ASN A 68 15.36 4.56 5.35
CA ASN A 68 14.32 3.87 6.09
C ASN A 68 12.98 4.06 5.40
N TYR A 69 12.13 3.05 5.45
CA TYR A 69 10.84 3.07 4.78
C TYR A 69 9.99 4.27 5.21
N ASN A 70 9.96 4.58 6.50
CA ASN A 70 9.15 5.68 7.01
C ASN A 70 9.66 7.07 6.57
N GLU A 71 10.84 7.16 5.99
CA GLU A 71 11.42 8.41 5.51
C GLU A 71 11.19 8.64 4.01
N VAL A 72 10.74 7.61 3.28
CA VAL A 72 10.56 7.70 1.83
C VAL A 72 9.44 8.68 1.49
N GLN A 73 9.74 9.68 0.66
CA GLN A 73 8.77 10.67 0.24
C GLN A 73 8.25 10.36 -1.16
N ILE A 74 6.95 10.63 -1.35
CA ILE A 74 6.30 10.48 -2.66
C ILE A 74 6.68 11.68 -3.52
N ASP A 75 6.99 11.42 -4.78
CA ASP A 75 7.26 12.49 -5.75
C ASP A 75 5.95 12.94 -6.39
N ASN A 76 5.33 13.97 -5.81
CA ASN A 76 4.04 14.48 -6.25
C ASN A 76 4.14 15.43 -7.46
N GLN A 77 5.33 15.58 -8.07
CA GLN A 77 5.46 16.29 -9.34
C GLN A 77 4.78 15.53 -10.48
N PHE A 78 4.64 14.22 -10.33
CA PHE A 78 3.92 13.38 -11.29
C PHE A 78 2.47 13.22 -10.86
N SER A 79 1.55 13.23 -11.82
CA SER A 79 0.11 13.05 -11.56
C SER A 79 -0.23 11.57 -11.36
N TRP A 80 0.49 10.90 -10.44
CA TRP A 80 0.36 9.47 -10.26
C TRP A 80 -1.01 9.07 -9.70
N GLN A 81 -1.58 9.88 -8.81
CA GLN A 81 -2.88 9.55 -8.22
C GLN A 81 -3.99 9.55 -9.27
N ALA A 82 -4.00 10.54 -10.15
CA ALA A 82 -4.98 10.60 -11.22
C ALA A 82 -4.84 9.42 -12.19
N GLN A 83 -3.60 9.05 -12.52
CA GLN A 83 -3.32 7.93 -13.42
C GLN A 83 -3.75 6.61 -12.79
N HIS A 84 -3.43 6.39 -11.51
CA HIS A 84 -3.81 5.17 -10.81
C HIS A 84 -5.33 5.05 -10.70
N TRP A 85 -6.00 6.17 -10.37
CA TRP A 85 -7.44 6.15 -10.24
C TRP A 85 -8.14 5.82 -11.56
N LYS A 86 -7.69 6.40 -12.66
CA LYS A 86 -8.22 6.07 -13.98
C LYS A 86 -8.03 4.60 -14.31
N SER A 87 -6.89 4.04 -13.97
CA SER A 87 -6.63 2.61 -14.20
C SER A 87 -7.55 1.73 -13.38
N LEU A 88 -7.79 2.09 -12.12
CA LEU A 88 -8.72 1.36 -11.26
C LEU A 88 -10.15 1.45 -11.77
N GLU A 89 -10.58 2.64 -12.20
CA GLU A 89 -11.90 2.80 -12.79
C GLU A 89 -12.07 1.96 -14.04
N ALA A 90 -11.08 1.99 -14.94
CA ALA A 90 -11.12 1.21 -16.16
C ALA A 90 -11.17 -0.29 -15.90
N ALA A 91 -10.44 -0.76 -14.89
CA ALA A 91 -10.38 -2.18 -14.55
C ALA A 91 -11.65 -2.69 -13.87
N TYR A 92 -12.28 -1.88 -13.02
CA TYR A 92 -13.31 -2.37 -12.10
C TYR A 92 -14.66 -1.68 -12.23
N ARG A 93 -14.83 -0.67 -13.11
CA ARG A 93 -16.10 0.05 -13.24
C ARG A 93 -17.27 -0.88 -13.57
N SER A 94 -17.05 -1.92 -14.32
CA SER A 94 -18.08 -2.89 -14.67
C SER A 94 -18.39 -3.88 -13.55
N SER A 95 -17.60 -3.89 -12.47
CA SER A 95 -17.87 -4.73 -11.31
C SER A 95 -19.02 -4.14 -10.50
N PRO A 96 -20.06 -4.94 -10.13
CA PRO A 96 -21.16 -4.43 -9.33
C PRO A 96 -20.74 -3.97 -7.93
N TYR A 97 -19.60 -4.42 -7.43
CA TYR A 97 -19.13 -4.05 -6.11
C TYR A 97 -18.32 -2.77 -6.09
N PHE A 98 -17.84 -2.29 -7.24
CA PHE A 98 -16.99 -1.10 -7.29
C PHE A 98 -17.74 0.13 -6.79
N GLU A 99 -19.01 0.28 -7.11
CA GLU A 99 -19.83 1.41 -6.68
C GLU A 99 -19.93 1.53 -5.16
N PHE A 100 -19.92 0.39 -4.45
CA PHE A 100 -19.99 0.40 -2.99
C PHE A 100 -18.73 0.93 -2.34
N TYR A 101 -17.58 0.78 -3.01
CA TYR A 101 -16.28 1.10 -2.43
C TYR A 101 -15.65 2.33 -3.06
N GLU A 102 -16.26 2.85 -4.10
CA GLU A 102 -15.70 3.94 -4.92
C GLU A 102 -15.34 5.17 -4.10
N ASP A 103 -16.27 5.64 -3.27
CA ASP A 103 -16.06 6.89 -2.52
C ASP A 103 -14.89 6.78 -1.55
N GLU A 104 -14.78 5.68 -0.85
CA GLU A 104 -13.71 5.49 0.12
C GLU A 104 -12.35 5.29 -0.55
N LEU A 105 -12.32 4.59 -1.68
CA LEU A 105 -11.10 4.42 -2.46
C LEU A 105 -10.70 5.73 -3.14
N ALA A 106 -11.66 6.48 -3.67
CA ALA A 106 -11.39 7.75 -4.34
C ALA A 106 -10.69 8.75 -3.41
N PHE A 107 -11.02 8.74 -2.13
CA PHE A 107 -10.37 9.60 -1.15
C PHE A 107 -8.85 9.42 -1.15
N LEU A 108 -8.37 8.19 -1.28
CA LEU A 108 -6.94 7.89 -1.30
C LEU A 108 -6.21 8.54 -2.47
N TYR A 109 -6.91 8.78 -3.56
CA TYR A 109 -6.32 9.33 -4.78
C TYR A 109 -6.63 10.82 -4.95
N GLN A 110 -7.37 11.41 -4.01
CA GLN A 110 -7.67 12.83 -3.97
C GLN A 110 -6.91 13.54 -2.85
N ALA A 111 -6.67 12.87 -1.73
CA ALA A 111 -5.94 13.43 -0.61
C ALA A 111 -4.46 13.56 -0.95
N CYS A 112 -3.80 14.55 -0.36
CA CYS A 112 -2.36 14.75 -0.56
C CYS A 112 -1.57 13.95 0.46
N PHE A 113 -0.67 13.11 -0.03
CA PHE A 113 0.24 12.33 0.82
C PHE A 113 1.68 12.71 0.51
N THR A 114 2.46 12.94 1.55
CA THR A 114 3.87 13.30 1.43
C THR A 114 4.77 12.06 1.48
N HIS A 115 4.45 11.12 2.35
CA HIS A 115 5.28 9.94 2.58
C HIS A 115 4.59 8.67 2.10
N LEU A 116 5.37 7.78 1.50
CA LEU A 116 4.86 6.50 1.01
C LEU A 116 4.26 5.66 2.14
N TYR A 117 4.92 5.62 3.30
CA TYR A 117 4.42 4.89 4.46
C TYR A 117 3.03 5.37 4.89
N GLU A 118 2.84 6.68 4.93
CA GLU A 118 1.56 7.30 5.29
C GLU A 118 0.45 6.89 4.32
N PHE A 119 0.72 6.94 3.03
CA PHE A 119 -0.23 6.52 2.01
C PHE A 119 -0.59 5.04 2.15
N ASN A 120 0.42 4.19 2.28
CA ASN A 120 0.21 2.75 2.39
C ASN A 120 -0.54 2.38 3.67
N HIS A 121 -0.24 3.06 4.77
CA HIS A 121 -0.95 2.83 6.04
C HIS A 121 -2.42 3.22 5.93
N THR A 122 -2.71 4.37 5.33
CA THR A 122 -4.08 4.82 5.12
C THR A 122 -4.83 3.86 4.20
N PHE A 123 -4.16 3.41 3.14
CA PHE A 123 -4.73 2.43 2.21
C PHE A 123 -5.06 1.12 2.94
N PHE A 124 -4.14 0.64 3.77
CA PHE A 124 -4.35 -0.56 4.56
C PHE A 124 -5.58 -0.44 5.46
N LYS A 125 -5.75 0.70 6.13
CA LYS A 125 -6.88 0.94 7.00
C LYS A 125 -8.21 0.97 6.22
N VAL A 126 -8.20 1.57 5.03
CA VAL A 126 -9.38 1.58 4.17
C VAL A 126 -9.72 0.16 3.73
N LEU A 127 -8.75 -0.63 3.29
CA LEU A 127 -8.99 -2.01 2.87
C LEU A 127 -9.48 -2.87 4.03
N GLU A 128 -8.90 -2.71 5.20
CA GLU A 128 -9.33 -3.44 6.41
C GLU A 128 -10.82 -3.19 6.69
N LYS A 129 -11.24 -1.93 6.60
CA LYS A 129 -12.64 -1.55 6.79
C LYS A 129 -13.53 -2.14 5.70
N LEU A 130 -13.12 -2.04 4.44
CA LEU A 130 -13.94 -2.48 3.30
C LEU A 130 -14.15 -3.99 3.27
N VAL A 131 -13.14 -4.76 3.69
CA VAL A 131 -13.27 -6.23 3.74
C VAL A 131 -13.89 -6.72 5.04
N GLY A 132 -14.20 -5.81 5.97
CA GLY A 132 -14.86 -6.16 7.22
C GLY A 132 -13.97 -6.88 8.22
N LEU A 133 -12.66 -6.68 8.13
CA LEU A 133 -11.69 -7.30 9.03
C LEU A 133 -11.16 -6.27 10.01
N SER A 134 -10.70 -6.74 11.16
CA SER A 134 -10.06 -5.92 12.15
C SER A 134 -8.89 -6.69 12.75
N PHE A 135 -7.70 -6.11 12.70
CA PHE A 135 -6.49 -6.76 13.19
C PHE A 135 -5.99 -6.08 14.46
N GLU A 136 -5.51 -6.88 15.38
CA GLU A 136 -4.65 -6.38 16.44
C GLU A 136 -3.35 -5.89 15.77
N HIS A 137 -3.08 -4.60 15.86
CA HIS A 137 -2.05 -3.97 15.06
C HIS A 137 -1.10 -3.15 15.93
N SER A 138 0.21 -3.30 15.68
CA SER A 138 1.23 -2.48 16.32
C SER A 138 2.33 -2.18 15.32
N PHE A 139 3.23 -1.28 15.70
CA PHE A 139 4.39 -0.89 14.89
C PHE A 139 5.66 -1.32 15.60
N THR A 140 6.68 -1.66 14.81
CA THR A 140 8.00 -1.90 15.37
C THR A 140 8.58 -0.57 15.86
N LYS A 141 9.42 -0.63 16.89
CA LYS A 141 10.10 0.55 17.42
C LYS A 141 11.49 0.73 16.81
N SER A 142 12.02 -0.32 16.22
CA SER A 142 13.31 -0.32 15.55
C SER A 142 13.29 -1.44 14.51
N TYR A 143 14.29 -1.42 13.60
CA TYR A 143 14.39 -2.46 12.60
C TYR A 143 14.69 -3.80 13.25
N GLU A 144 13.84 -4.77 13.01
CA GLU A 144 14.00 -6.14 13.47
C GLU A 144 14.25 -7.04 12.26
N LYS A 145 15.42 -7.66 12.23
CA LYS A 145 15.79 -8.59 11.18
C LYS A 145 15.34 -9.99 11.60
N GLU A 146 14.58 -10.63 10.75
CA GLU A 146 14.22 -12.03 10.95
C GLU A 146 15.41 -12.95 10.80
#